data_058e3bfdf8bb55ff3bd82b7c61720127
#
_entry.id   058e3bfdf8bb55ff3bd82b7c61720127
#
_cell.length_a   1.000
_cell.length_b   1.000
_cell.length_c   1.000
_cell.angle_alpha   90.00
_cell.angle_beta   90.00
_cell.angle_gamma   90.00
#
_symmetry.space_group_name_H-M   'P 1'
#
loop_
_entity.id
_entity.type
_entity.pdbx_description
1 polymer ?
#
loop_
_entity_poly.entity_id
_entity_poly.type
_entity_poly.pdbx_seq_one_letter_code
_entity_poly.pdbx_strand_id
1 'polypeptide(L)'
;VSRGLGDVYKRQMGRRALLIDLDPQGNATVSVGLHKGDLAATAFELLVEQQPLSEVATPLERLAMDCVPADGDLTAAEVALLSVENREQRLKTALQAGKFFYDFVIIDCPPSLNMLTLNALVAADSVLITMQCEYFALEGLSALMETINTVSQTVNPTLKIEGILRTLYDPRNALTNEVSEQLHQHFEGLVYRTVIPRNVRLAEAPSHGVPGIVYDRLSRGSTAYMACLLYTSDAADDLWC
;
A
#
# COMPACT_ATOMS: atom_id res chain seq x y z
N VAL A 1 0.89 -7.99 0.70
CA VAL A 1 1.98 -8.57 -0.12
C VAL A 1 1.63 -8.61 -1.62
N SER A 2 0.84 -7.71 -2.16
CA SER A 2 0.44 -7.78 -3.57
C SER A 2 0.44 -6.43 -4.29
N ARG A 3 1.04 -5.43 -3.68
CA ARG A 3 0.95 -4.04 -4.14
C ARG A 3 1.89 -3.68 -5.30
N GLY A 4 2.98 -4.38 -5.52
CA GLY A 4 3.92 -4.12 -6.64
C GLY A 4 3.37 -4.35 -8.06
N LEU A 5 2.15 -4.86 -8.19
CA LEU A 5 1.50 -5.12 -9.48
C LEU A 5 1.03 -3.84 -10.18
N GLY A 6 0.42 -2.93 -9.41
CA GLY A 6 -0.04 -1.65 -9.92
C GLY A 6 1.08 -0.78 -10.44
N ASP A 7 2.20 -0.84 -9.75
CA ASP A 7 3.35 0.01 -10.02
C ASP A 7 4.09 -0.38 -11.30
N VAL A 8 4.32 -1.69 -11.50
CA VAL A 8 4.94 -2.21 -12.72
C VAL A 8 4.10 -1.86 -13.96
N TYR A 9 2.76 -1.96 -13.85
CA TYR A 9 1.88 -1.60 -14.97
C TYR A 9 1.87 -0.10 -15.24
N LYS A 10 1.77 0.74 -14.22
CA LYS A 10 1.75 2.20 -14.37
C LYS A 10 3.04 2.71 -15.01
N ARG A 11 4.19 2.12 -14.71
CA ARG A 11 5.46 2.51 -15.34
C ARG A 11 5.63 1.97 -16.77
N GLN A 12 5.01 0.85 -17.13
CA GLN A 12 4.94 0.42 -18.55
C GLN A 12 4.21 1.45 -19.44
N MET A 13 3.41 2.34 -18.82
CA MET A 13 2.78 3.50 -19.49
C MET A 13 3.66 4.77 -19.46
N GLY A 14 4.94 4.68 -19.10
CA GLY A 14 5.86 5.82 -19.03
C GLY A 14 5.73 6.67 -17.75
N ARG A 15 4.99 6.20 -16.73
CA ARG A 15 4.82 6.88 -15.46
C ARG A 15 5.89 6.44 -14.45
N ARG A 16 6.37 7.38 -13.65
CA ARG A 16 7.35 7.11 -12.59
C ARG A 16 6.63 6.76 -11.29
N ALA A 17 6.96 5.62 -10.69
CA ALA A 17 6.36 5.14 -9.46
C ALA A 17 7.39 5.00 -8.34
N LEU A 18 6.97 5.32 -7.12
CA LEU A 18 7.70 5.07 -5.87
C LEU A 18 6.88 4.15 -4.99
N LEU A 19 7.50 3.09 -4.49
CA LEU A 19 6.98 2.27 -3.42
C LEU A 19 7.65 2.68 -2.10
N ILE A 20 6.87 2.93 -1.07
CA ILE A 20 7.37 3.17 0.28
C ILE A 20 6.87 2.04 1.17
N ASP A 21 7.79 1.25 1.72
CA ASP A 21 7.48 0.22 2.70
C ASP A 21 7.56 0.83 4.11
N LEU A 22 6.45 0.86 4.82
CA LEU A 22 6.36 1.32 6.22
C LEU A 22 6.08 0.18 7.20
N ASP A 23 6.14 -1.06 6.73
CA ASP A 23 6.01 -2.20 7.63
C ASP A 23 7.41 -2.65 8.11
N PRO A 24 7.69 -2.67 9.43
CA PRO A 24 8.95 -3.19 9.98
C PRO A 24 9.25 -4.62 9.54
N GLN A 25 8.22 -5.39 9.13
CA GLN A 25 8.42 -6.70 8.54
C GLN A 25 9.06 -6.64 7.14
N GLY A 26 9.10 -5.49 6.47
CA GLY A 26 9.76 -5.28 5.18
C GLY A 26 9.30 -6.27 4.09
N ASN A 27 8.02 -6.64 4.09
CA ASN A 27 7.50 -7.63 3.15
C ASN A 27 7.41 -7.07 1.72
N ALA A 28 7.05 -5.81 1.57
CA ALA A 28 7.06 -5.13 0.27
C ALA A 28 8.48 -5.01 -0.27
N THR A 29 9.45 -4.66 0.59
CA THR A 29 10.88 -4.60 0.29
C THR A 29 11.41 -5.91 -0.30
N VAL A 30 11.18 -7.04 0.38
CA VAL A 30 11.60 -8.36 -0.10
C VAL A 30 10.87 -8.76 -1.39
N SER A 31 9.59 -8.41 -1.51
CA SER A 31 8.76 -8.75 -2.68
C SER A 31 9.19 -8.03 -3.97
N VAL A 32 9.99 -6.98 -3.89
CA VAL A 32 10.56 -6.29 -5.04
C VAL A 32 12.04 -6.63 -5.30
N GLY A 33 12.59 -7.58 -4.52
CA GLY A 33 13.94 -8.12 -4.73
C GLY A 33 15.05 -7.41 -3.95
N LEU A 34 14.71 -6.58 -2.97
CA LEU A 34 15.69 -5.99 -2.07
C LEU A 34 15.97 -6.93 -0.88
N HIS A 35 17.20 -6.98 -0.43
CA HIS A 35 17.62 -7.78 0.72
C HIS A 35 17.88 -6.88 1.92
N LYS A 36 17.23 -7.15 3.05
CA LYS A 36 17.29 -6.31 4.26
C LYS A 36 18.71 -6.10 4.81
N GLY A 37 19.62 -7.06 4.59
CA GLY A 37 21.02 -6.95 5.02
C GLY A 37 21.90 -6.06 4.15
N ASP A 38 21.44 -5.65 2.99
CA ASP A 38 22.22 -4.89 1.99
C ASP A 38 21.70 -3.45 1.81
N LEU A 39 20.78 -3.01 2.67
CA LEU A 39 20.15 -1.68 2.57
C LEU A 39 21.10 -0.60 3.09
N ALA A 40 21.35 0.44 2.29
CA ALA A 40 22.14 1.59 2.69
C ALA A 40 21.34 2.59 3.55
N ALA A 41 20.05 2.72 3.25
CA ALA A 41 19.10 3.54 4.00
C ALA A 41 17.68 2.97 3.83
N THR A 42 16.79 3.27 4.77
CA THR A 42 15.43 2.73 4.87
C THR A 42 14.42 3.83 5.18
N ALA A 43 13.17 3.47 5.36
CA ALA A 43 12.13 4.38 5.83
C ALA A 43 12.45 4.95 7.23
N PHE A 44 13.33 4.32 8.01
CA PHE A 44 13.79 4.85 9.29
C PHE A 44 14.55 6.18 9.09
N GLU A 45 15.57 6.19 8.23
CA GLU A 45 16.37 7.38 7.94
C GLU A 45 15.51 8.51 7.35
N LEU A 46 14.55 8.14 6.48
CA LEU A 46 13.60 9.11 5.91
C LEU A 46 12.74 9.80 6.98
N LEU A 47 12.16 9.03 7.92
CA LEU A 47 11.19 9.53 8.88
C LEU A 47 11.85 10.16 10.12
N VAL A 48 12.90 9.53 10.64
CA VAL A 48 13.54 9.91 11.91
C VAL A 48 14.68 10.90 11.65
N GLU A 49 15.60 10.55 10.77
CA GLU A 49 16.79 11.35 10.49
C GLU A 49 16.55 12.44 9.43
N GLN A 50 15.40 12.42 8.76
CA GLN A 50 15.03 13.37 7.70
C GLN A 50 16.02 13.39 6.53
N GLN A 51 16.61 12.25 6.21
CA GLN A 51 17.42 12.14 5.02
C GLN A 51 16.59 12.43 3.78
N PRO A 52 17.15 13.08 2.75
CA PRO A 52 16.45 13.38 1.51
C PRO A 52 15.92 12.10 0.84
N LEU A 53 14.70 12.16 0.31
CA LEU A 53 14.09 11.03 -0.40
C LEU A 53 14.99 10.48 -1.51
N SER A 54 15.74 11.35 -2.19
CA SER A 54 16.69 10.97 -3.25
C SER A 54 17.89 10.14 -2.78
N GLU A 55 18.19 10.17 -1.49
CA GLU A 55 19.29 9.39 -0.90
C GLU A 55 18.81 8.05 -0.33
N VAL A 56 17.53 7.99 0.05
CA VAL A 56 16.90 6.80 0.64
C VAL A 56 16.25 5.90 -0.43
N ALA A 57 15.70 6.50 -1.49
CA ALA A 57 15.02 5.76 -2.53
C ALA A 57 16.00 4.92 -3.36
N THR A 58 15.82 3.61 -3.35
CA THR A 58 16.64 2.64 -4.09
C THR A 58 16.01 2.36 -5.47
N PRO A 59 16.73 2.58 -6.58
CA PRO A 59 16.21 2.28 -7.93
C PRO A 59 16.05 0.77 -8.15
N LEU A 60 14.88 0.38 -8.68
CA LEU A 60 14.55 -0.98 -9.07
C LEU A 60 14.50 -1.08 -10.59
N GLU A 61 15.65 -1.17 -11.26
CA GLU A 61 15.76 -1.12 -12.73
C GLU A 61 14.85 -2.14 -13.43
N ARG A 62 14.79 -3.37 -12.91
CA ARG A 62 13.99 -4.47 -13.47
C ARG A 62 12.47 -4.19 -13.41
N LEU A 63 12.04 -3.42 -12.43
CA LEU A 63 10.62 -3.05 -12.22
C LEU A 63 10.33 -1.66 -12.75
N ALA A 64 11.40 -0.94 -13.12
CA ALA A 64 11.33 0.43 -13.62
C ALA A 64 10.59 1.36 -12.64
N MET A 65 10.86 1.27 -11.35
CA MET A 65 10.34 2.08 -10.25
C MET A 65 11.40 2.21 -9.15
N ASP A 66 11.17 3.08 -8.18
CA ASP A 66 12.03 3.22 -7.02
C ASP A 66 11.33 2.69 -5.76
N CYS A 67 12.11 2.32 -4.75
CA CYS A 67 11.60 1.83 -3.48
C CYS A 67 12.31 2.51 -2.30
N VAL A 68 11.56 3.04 -1.36
CA VAL A 68 12.04 3.30 0.00
C VAL A 68 11.82 2.01 0.79
N PRO A 69 12.90 1.27 1.11
CA PRO A 69 12.77 -0.02 1.75
C PRO A 69 12.53 0.10 3.26
N ALA A 70 12.10 -1.00 3.88
CA ALA A 70 11.98 -1.15 5.33
C ALA A 70 12.70 -2.39 5.83
N ASP A 71 13.12 -2.32 7.08
CA ASP A 71 13.63 -3.44 7.88
C ASP A 71 13.17 -3.37 9.34
N GLY A 72 13.75 -4.22 10.19
CA GLY A 72 13.40 -4.30 11.61
C GLY A 72 13.66 -3.02 12.41
N ASP A 73 14.59 -2.18 11.96
CA ASP A 73 14.95 -0.93 12.66
C ASP A 73 13.81 0.09 12.61
N LEU A 74 12.89 -0.05 11.64
CA LEU A 74 11.68 0.78 11.57
C LEU A 74 10.78 0.61 12.82
N THR A 75 10.90 -0.47 13.58
CA THR A 75 10.23 -0.62 14.89
C THR A 75 10.72 0.46 15.86
N ALA A 76 12.00 0.82 15.82
CA ALA A 76 12.55 1.88 16.68
C ALA A 76 12.06 3.27 16.25
N ALA A 77 11.66 3.46 15.00
CA ALA A 77 11.11 4.73 14.52
C ALA A 77 9.83 5.13 15.26
N GLU A 78 8.97 4.16 15.62
CA GLU A 78 7.76 4.44 16.39
C GLU A 78 8.08 5.12 17.72
N VAL A 79 9.11 4.66 18.41
CA VAL A 79 9.55 5.22 19.69
C VAL A 79 10.29 6.54 19.49
N ALA A 80 11.18 6.61 18.51
CA ALA A 80 11.95 7.82 18.20
C ALA A 80 11.04 8.99 17.82
N LEU A 81 10.00 8.75 17.03
CA LEU A 81 9.05 9.76 16.61
C LEU A 81 8.22 10.33 17.76
N LEU A 82 8.04 9.63 18.89
CA LEU A 82 7.26 10.14 20.02
C LEU A 82 7.83 11.44 20.61
N SER A 83 9.15 11.64 20.54
CA SER A 83 9.84 12.81 21.07
C SER A 83 10.03 13.94 20.04
N VAL A 84 9.49 13.78 18.84
CA VAL A 84 9.74 14.70 17.72
C VAL A 84 8.52 15.58 17.45
N GLU A 85 8.73 16.87 17.19
CA GLU A 85 7.68 17.79 16.75
C GLU A 85 7.19 17.43 15.33
N ASN A 86 5.87 17.60 15.10
CA ASN A 86 5.19 17.30 13.83
C ASN A 86 5.47 15.87 13.34
N ARG A 87 5.60 14.95 14.28
CA ARG A 87 5.95 13.54 14.04
C ARG A 87 5.03 12.84 13.04
N GLU A 88 3.77 13.24 12.99
CA GLU A 88 2.77 12.71 12.07
C GLU A 88 2.91 13.23 10.63
N GLN A 89 3.71 14.28 10.42
CA GLN A 89 3.87 14.92 9.12
C GLN A 89 5.24 14.63 8.46
N ARG A 90 6.06 13.77 9.07
CA ARG A 90 7.42 13.48 8.59
C ARG A 90 7.44 12.96 7.16
N LEU A 91 6.60 11.98 6.85
CA LEU A 91 6.49 11.44 5.50
C LEU A 91 5.96 12.48 4.51
N LYS A 92 4.93 13.23 4.90
CA LYS A 92 4.38 14.30 4.05
C LYS A 92 5.42 15.33 3.68
N THR A 93 6.24 15.75 4.65
CA THR A 93 7.32 16.71 4.45
C THR A 93 8.37 16.16 3.47
N ALA A 94 8.80 14.90 3.68
CA ALA A 94 9.77 14.25 2.81
C ALA A 94 9.25 14.12 1.36
N LEU A 95 7.98 13.75 1.18
CA LEU A 95 7.35 13.65 -0.15
C LEU A 95 7.16 15.00 -0.82
N GLN A 96 6.86 16.05 -0.07
CA GLN A 96 6.74 17.40 -0.63
C GLN A 96 8.06 17.93 -1.17
N ALA A 97 9.18 17.59 -0.54
CA ALA A 97 10.52 17.94 -1.02
C ALA A 97 10.89 17.17 -2.30
N GLY A 98 10.42 15.91 -2.45
CA GLY A 98 10.73 15.02 -3.58
C GLY A 98 9.64 14.87 -4.64
N LYS A 99 8.48 15.52 -4.49
CA LYS A 99 7.25 15.27 -5.29
C LYS A 99 7.38 15.45 -6.80
N PHE A 100 8.36 16.20 -7.26
CA PHE A 100 8.55 16.45 -8.69
C PHE A 100 9.10 15.25 -9.48
N PHE A 101 9.46 14.15 -8.80
CA PHE A 101 10.10 13.00 -9.41
C PHE A 101 9.14 11.84 -9.72
N TYR A 102 7.98 11.76 -9.04
CA TYR A 102 7.08 10.60 -9.15
C TYR A 102 5.66 11.00 -9.54
N ASP A 103 5.07 10.23 -10.45
CA ASP A 103 3.67 10.37 -10.85
C ASP A 103 2.75 9.64 -9.85
N PHE A 104 3.27 8.56 -9.24
CA PHE A 104 2.55 7.77 -8.25
C PHE A 104 3.47 7.42 -7.08
N VAL A 105 2.94 7.57 -5.87
CA VAL A 105 3.57 7.11 -4.64
C VAL A 105 2.63 6.11 -3.97
N ILE A 106 3.11 4.87 -3.75
CA ILE A 106 2.35 3.84 -3.07
C ILE A 106 3.01 3.54 -1.74
N ILE A 107 2.23 3.65 -0.68
CA ILE A 107 2.72 3.47 0.69
C ILE A 107 2.14 2.17 1.22
N ASP A 108 3.01 1.20 1.51
CA ASP A 108 2.65 -0.05 2.17
C ASP A 108 2.74 0.10 3.68
N CYS A 109 1.61 -0.15 4.37
CA CYS A 109 1.49 0.09 5.80
C CYS A 109 1.38 -1.21 6.59
N PRO A 110 1.87 -1.24 7.84
CA PRO A 110 1.58 -2.34 8.75
C PRO A 110 0.08 -2.43 9.06
N PRO A 111 -0.42 -3.58 9.51
CA PRO A 111 -1.84 -3.74 9.84
C PRO A 111 -2.27 -2.98 11.10
N SER A 112 -1.34 -2.49 11.90
CA SER A 112 -1.59 -1.75 13.14
C SER A 112 -1.82 -0.26 12.88
N LEU A 113 -2.70 0.35 13.66
CA LEU A 113 -2.92 1.81 13.68
C LEU A 113 -1.89 2.46 14.62
N ASN A 114 -0.68 2.66 14.13
CA ASN A 114 0.45 3.22 14.86
C ASN A 114 0.95 4.53 14.21
N MET A 115 2.08 5.06 14.69
CA MET A 115 2.66 6.30 14.17
C MET A 115 3.08 6.20 12.69
N LEU A 116 3.50 5.01 12.22
CA LEU A 116 3.87 4.78 10.82
C LEU A 116 2.63 4.87 9.92
N THR A 117 1.56 4.18 10.30
CA THR A 117 0.27 4.25 9.58
C THR A 117 -0.31 5.67 9.60
N LEU A 118 -0.19 6.39 10.73
CA LEU A 118 -0.61 7.78 10.80
C LEU A 118 0.18 8.67 9.84
N ASN A 119 1.50 8.52 9.73
CA ASN A 119 2.31 9.23 8.74
C ASN A 119 1.85 8.96 7.30
N ALA A 120 1.53 7.70 6.99
CA ALA A 120 0.99 7.34 5.68
C ALA A 120 -0.34 8.05 5.39
N LEU A 121 -1.29 8.02 6.32
CA LEU A 121 -2.61 8.66 6.17
C LEU A 121 -2.50 10.18 6.04
N VAL A 122 -1.58 10.81 6.77
CA VAL A 122 -1.34 12.26 6.69
C VAL A 122 -0.71 12.67 5.36
N ALA A 123 0.09 11.79 4.76
CA ALA A 123 0.80 12.06 3.50
C ALA A 123 0.00 11.68 2.24
N ALA A 124 -0.95 10.75 2.34
CA ALA A 124 -1.67 10.18 1.20
C ALA A 124 -2.80 11.09 0.68
N ASP A 125 -3.10 10.98 -0.62
CA ASP A 125 -4.28 11.56 -1.25
C ASP A 125 -5.49 10.64 -1.11
N SER A 126 -5.28 9.32 -1.16
CA SER A 126 -6.32 8.31 -1.01
C SER A 126 -5.84 7.04 -0.32
N VAL A 127 -6.79 6.27 0.22
CA VAL A 127 -6.55 4.99 0.91
C VAL A 127 -7.31 3.87 0.20
N LEU A 128 -6.58 2.89 -0.30
CA LEU A 128 -7.14 1.61 -0.73
C LEU A 128 -7.07 0.61 0.43
N ILE A 129 -8.22 0.21 0.94
CA ILE A 129 -8.31 -0.74 2.04
C ILE A 129 -8.32 -2.16 1.48
N THR A 130 -7.29 -2.95 1.77
CA THR A 130 -7.25 -4.37 1.41
C THR A 130 -7.64 -5.21 2.62
N MET A 131 -8.60 -6.13 2.46
CA MET A 131 -9.03 -6.98 3.57
C MET A 131 -9.32 -8.41 3.13
N GLN A 132 -9.15 -9.35 4.05
CA GLN A 132 -9.64 -10.71 3.94
C GLN A 132 -11.06 -10.78 4.52
N CYS A 133 -11.95 -11.55 3.88
CA CYS A 133 -13.32 -11.72 4.38
C CYS A 133 -13.33 -12.77 5.51
N GLU A 134 -12.90 -12.36 6.70
CA GLU A 134 -12.83 -13.15 7.91
C GLU A 134 -13.66 -12.51 9.04
N TYR A 135 -13.99 -13.26 10.09
CA TYR A 135 -14.95 -12.84 11.12
C TYR A 135 -14.63 -11.50 11.78
N PHE A 136 -13.38 -11.29 12.19
CA PHE A 136 -12.97 -10.03 12.85
C PHE A 136 -12.63 -8.88 11.88
N ALA A 137 -12.71 -9.11 10.59
CA ALA A 137 -12.29 -8.12 9.60
C ALA A 137 -13.21 -6.89 9.58
N LEU A 138 -14.51 -7.05 9.87
CA LEU A 138 -15.46 -5.94 9.93
C LEU A 138 -15.22 -5.02 11.13
N GLU A 139 -14.84 -5.58 12.28
CA GLU A 139 -14.48 -4.78 13.46
C GLU A 139 -13.22 -3.96 13.20
N GLY A 140 -12.17 -4.60 12.66
CA GLY A 140 -10.94 -3.91 12.27
C GLY A 140 -11.15 -2.83 11.20
N LEU A 141 -12.06 -3.10 10.23
CA LEU A 141 -12.44 -2.11 9.22
C LEU A 141 -13.12 -0.90 9.85
N SER A 142 -14.03 -1.10 10.79
CA SER A 142 -14.74 0.00 11.45
C SER A 142 -13.76 0.92 12.20
N ALA A 143 -12.82 0.36 12.95
CA ALA A 143 -11.79 1.13 13.64
C ALA A 143 -10.85 1.90 12.67
N LEU A 144 -10.49 1.28 11.54
CA LEU A 144 -9.70 1.94 10.50
C LEU A 144 -10.48 3.10 9.86
N MET A 145 -11.76 2.91 9.55
CA MET A 145 -12.63 3.94 8.97
C MET A 145 -12.77 5.15 9.90
N GLU A 146 -12.94 4.92 11.20
CA GLU A 146 -12.98 5.98 12.22
C GLU A 146 -11.67 6.76 12.26
N THR A 147 -10.53 6.08 12.21
CA THR A 147 -9.20 6.71 12.16
C THR A 147 -9.02 7.54 10.89
N ILE A 148 -9.36 7.01 9.70
CA ILE A 148 -9.31 7.75 8.44
C ILE A 148 -10.19 8.99 8.50
N ASN A 149 -11.41 8.88 9.04
CA ASN A 149 -12.33 10.00 9.21
C ASN A 149 -11.74 11.07 10.15
N THR A 150 -11.15 10.67 11.27
CA THR A 150 -10.48 11.60 12.18
C THR A 150 -9.33 12.33 11.49
N VAL A 151 -8.47 11.63 10.75
CA VAL A 151 -7.37 12.23 10.00
C VAL A 151 -7.89 13.21 8.95
N SER A 152 -8.94 12.84 8.21
CA SER A 152 -9.54 13.71 7.18
C SER A 152 -10.20 14.96 7.77
N GLN A 153 -10.72 14.90 8.97
CA GLN A 153 -11.33 16.06 9.64
C GLN A 153 -10.29 16.99 10.31
N THR A 154 -9.07 16.52 10.55
CA THR A 154 -8.08 17.27 11.35
C THR A 154 -6.84 17.67 10.55
N VAL A 155 -6.03 16.70 10.13
CA VAL A 155 -4.66 16.96 9.62
C VAL A 155 -4.50 16.75 8.11
N ASN A 156 -5.42 16.03 7.46
CA ASN A 156 -5.40 15.81 6.01
C ASN A 156 -6.81 15.87 5.39
N PRO A 157 -7.38 17.07 5.18
CA PRO A 157 -8.75 17.22 4.66
C PRO A 157 -8.98 16.69 3.22
N THR A 158 -7.92 16.41 2.51
CA THR A 158 -7.99 15.89 1.13
C THR A 158 -8.00 14.37 1.06
N LEU A 159 -7.75 13.69 2.19
CA LEU A 159 -7.72 12.23 2.25
C LEU A 159 -9.08 11.62 1.90
N LYS A 160 -9.09 10.71 0.93
CA LYS A 160 -10.29 10.00 0.47
C LYS A 160 -10.12 8.50 0.63
N ILE A 161 -11.23 7.79 0.78
CA ILE A 161 -11.23 6.33 0.66
C ILE A 161 -11.45 5.99 -0.80
N GLU A 162 -10.44 5.38 -1.43
CA GLU A 162 -10.48 4.90 -2.81
C GLU A 162 -11.46 3.74 -2.95
N GLY A 163 -11.43 2.82 -1.99
CA GLY A 163 -12.33 1.69 -1.94
C GLY A 163 -11.81 0.56 -1.06
N ILE A 164 -12.61 -0.52 -1.01
CA ILE A 164 -12.33 -1.73 -0.25
C ILE A 164 -12.12 -2.90 -1.22
N LEU A 165 -10.93 -3.47 -1.24
CA LEU A 165 -10.55 -4.60 -2.09
C LEU A 165 -10.50 -5.89 -1.27
N ARG A 166 -11.36 -6.85 -1.60
CA ARG A 166 -11.39 -8.17 -0.96
C ARG A 166 -10.25 -9.02 -1.52
N THR A 167 -9.37 -9.47 -0.63
CA THR A 167 -8.18 -10.27 -0.98
C THR A 167 -8.25 -11.66 -0.36
N LEU A 168 -7.44 -12.60 -0.87
CA LEU A 168 -7.42 -14.01 -0.47
C LEU A 168 -8.83 -14.66 -0.47
N TYR A 169 -9.67 -14.21 -1.39
CA TYR A 169 -11.07 -14.60 -1.49
C TYR A 169 -11.22 -16.06 -1.90
N ASP A 170 -11.98 -16.84 -1.14
CA ASP A 170 -12.36 -18.22 -1.49
C ASP A 170 -13.88 -18.34 -1.50
N PRO A 171 -14.54 -18.39 -2.68
CA PRO A 171 -16.00 -18.44 -2.78
C PRO A 171 -16.62 -19.74 -2.23
N ARG A 172 -15.81 -20.76 -1.96
CA ARG A 172 -16.29 -22.04 -1.39
C ARG A 172 -16.49 -21.92 0.13
N ASN A 173 -15.94 -20.90 0.76
CA ASN A 173 -16.08 -20.67 2.20
C ASN A 173 -17.34 -19.83 2.46
N ALA A 174 -18.30 -20.38 3.19
CA ALA A 174 -19.56 -19.72 3.53
C ALA A 174 -19.35 -18.41 4.30
N LEU A 175 -18.42 -18.42 5.28
CA LEU A 175 -18.08 -17.22 6.04
C LEU A 175 -17.53 -16.08 5.16
N THR A 176 -16.68 -16.42 4.18
CA THR A 176 -16.16 -15.44 3.21
C THR A 176 -17.29 -14.76 2.43
N ASN A 177 -18.30 -15.53 2.01
CA ASN A 177 -19.45 -15.00 1.28
C ASN A 177 -20.32 -14.14 2.18
N GLU A 178 -20.60 -14.56 3.42
CA GLU A 178 -21.37 -13.81 4.40
C GLU A 178 -20.72 -12.46 4.74
N VAL A 179 -19.43 -12.46 5.07
CA VAL A 179 -18.68 -11.22 5.34
C VAL A 179 -18.66 -10.30 4.11
N SER A 180 -18.48 -10.88 2.92
CA SER A 180 -18.52 -10.13 1.66
C SER A 180 -19.88 -9.47 1.41
N GLU A 181 -20.97 -10.14 1.72
CA GLU A 181 -22.32 -9.60 1.62
C GLU A 181 -22.55 -8.47 2.61
N GLN A 182 -22.14 -8.63 3.85
CA GLN A 182 -22.19 -7.58 4.87
C GLN A 182 -21.39 -6.34 4.46
N LEU A 183 -20.21 -6.51 3.84
CA LEU A 183 -19.44 -5.41 3.29
C LEU A 183 -20.23 -4.61 2.25
N HIS A 184 -20.88 -5.29 1.32
CA HIS A 184 -21.70 -4.60 0.30
C HIS A 184 -22.90 -3.90 0.91
N GLN A 185 -23.51 -4.46 1.96
CA GLN A 185 -24.66 -3.85 2.64
C GLN A 185 -24.29 -2.58 3.41
N HIS A 186 -23.12 -2.56 4.08
CA HIS A 186 -22.72 -1.45 4.96
C HIS A 186 -21.83 -0.41 4.27
N PHE A 187 -21.13 -0.79 3.20
CA PHE A 187 -20.16 0.07 2.50
C PHE A 187 -20.47 0.13 1.00
N GLU A 188 -21.76 0.28 0.66
CA GLU A 188 -22.19 0.39 -0.72
C GLU A 188 -21.42 1.49 -1.48
N GLY A 189 -20.97 1.19 -2.68
CA GLY A 189 -20.19 2.10 -3.51
C GLY A 189 -18.69 2.13 -3.21
N LEU A 190 -18.24 1.65 -2.03
CA LEU A 190 -16.82 1.57 -1.71
C LEU A 190 -16.22 0.19 -1.98
N VAL A 191 -17.03 -0.86 -2.02
CA VAL A 191 -16.52 -2.23 -2.21
C VAL A 191 -16.30 -2.51 -3.69
N TYR A 192 -15.06 -2.77 -4.07
CA TYR A 192 -14.73 -3.12 -5.45
C TYR A 192 -15.44 -4.39 -5.89
N ARG A 193 -15.94 -4.39 -7.14
CA ARG A 193 -16.54 -5.59 -7.75
C ARG A 193 -15.51 -6.70 -7.90
N THR A 194 -14.28 -6.34 -8.25
CA THR A 194 -13.16 -7.27 -8.36
C THR A 194 -12.81 -7.85 -7.00
N VAL A 195 -12.52 -9.14 -6.95
CA VAL A 195 -11.95 -9.84 -5.81
C VAL A 195 -10.61 -10.45 -6.20
N ILE A 196 -9.65 -10.44 -5.28
CA ILE A 196 -8.37 -11.11 -5.48
C ILE A 196 -8.46 -12.51 -4.86
N PRO A 197 -8.47 -13.57 -5.67
CA PRO A 197 -8.63 -14.93 -5.16
C PRO A 197 -7.39 -15.38 -4.39
N ARG A 198 -7.56 -16.31 -3.45
CA ARG A 198 -6.44 -17.06 -2.88
C ARG A 198 -5.68 -17.75 -4.01
N ASN A 199 -4.38 -17.47 -4.13
CA ASN A 199 -3.58 -17.93 -5.26
C ASN A 199 -2.15 -18.26 -4.81
N VAL A 200 -1.72 -19.49 -5.11
CA VAL A 200 -0.39 -20.01 -4.71
C VAL A 200 0.72 -19.21 -5.38
N ARG A 201 0.56 -18.82 -6.65
CA ARG A 201 1.58 -18.05 -7.38
C ARG A 201 1.85 -16.68 -6.76
N LEU A 202 0.81 -16.01 -6.25
CA LEU A 202 0.99 -14.76 -5.50
C LEU A 202 1.70 -14.97 -4.16
N ALA A 203 1.50 -16.12 -3.52
CA ALA A 203 2.17 -16.45 -2.27
C ALA A 203 3.65 -16.85 -2.48
N GLU A 204 3.99 -17.47 -3.60
CA GLU A 204 5.36 -17.88 -3.96
C GLU A 204 6.22 -16.70 -4.43
N ALA A 205 5.65 -15.75 -5.16
CA ALA A 205 6.38 -14.66 -5.82
C ALA A 205 7.34 -13.90 -4.88
N PRO A 206 6.99 -13.56 -3.62
CA PRO A 206 7.92 -12.90 -2.69
C PRO A 206 9.19 -13.72 -2.40
N SER A 207 9.11 -15.05 -2.36
CA SER A 207 10.30 -15.89 -2.13
C SER A 207 11.31 -15.85 -3.29
N HIS A 208 10.87 -15.36 -4.45
CA HIS A 208 11.71 -15.14 -5.63
C HIS A 208 12.10 -13.66 -5.80
N GLY A 209 11.74 -12.78 -4.87
CA GLY A 209 12.06 -11.35 -4.91
C GLY A 209 11.46 -10.64 -6.13
N VAL A 210 10.30 -11.09 -6.60
CA VAL A 210 9.61 -10.48 -7.76
C VAL A 210 8.12 -10.31 -7.50
N PRO A 211 7.48 -9.26 -8.04
CA PRO A 211 6.02 -9.10 -7.97
C PRO A 211 5.29 -10.26 -8.67
N GLY A 212 4.09 -10.60 -8.18
CA GLY A 212 3.29 -11.70 -8.71
C GLY A 212 3.03 -11.63 -10.22
N ILE A 213 2.88 -10.43 -10.79
CA ILE A 213 2.72 -10.25 -12.24
C ILE A 213 3.98 -10.57 -13.05
N VAL A 214 5.14 -10.37 -12.45
CA VAL A 214 6.43 -10.72 -13.07
C VAL A 214 6.68 -12.21 -12.92
N TYR A 215 6.29 -12.79 -11.77
CA TYR A 215 6.46 -14.21 -11.47
C TYR A 215 5.55 -15.10 -12.34
N ASP A 216 4.25 -14.80 -12.40
CA ASP A 216 3.27 -15.50 -13.23
C ASP A 216 2.13 -14.56 -13.64
N ARG A 217 2.27 -13.94 -14.82
CA ARG A 217 1.32 -12.96 -15.34
C ARG A 217 -0.06 -13.56 -15.64
N LEU A 218 -0.12 -14.83 -15.98
CA LEU A 218 -1.37 -15.53 -16.37
C LEU A 218 -2.06 -16.17 -15.17
N SER A 219 -1.48 -16.14 -13.99
CA SER A 219 -2.12 -16.65 -12.80
C SER A 219 -3.44 -15.92 -12.53
N ARG A 220 -4.41 -16.63 -11.93
CA ARG A 220 -5.72 -16.05 -11.59
C ARG A 220 -5.59 -14.82 -10.67
N GLY A 221 -4.61 -14.83 -9.77
CA GLY A 221 -4.34 -13.71 -8.89
C GLY A 221 -3.79 -12.49 -9.64
N SER A 222 -2.78 -12.67 -10.49
CA SER A 222 -2.22 -11.60 -11.32
C SER A 222 -3.27 -11.01 -12.28
N THR A 223 -4.06 -11.86 -12.92
CA THR A 223 -5.14 -11.42 -13.81
C THR A 223 -6.20 -10.61 -13.05
N ALA A 224 -6.56 -11.01 -11.81
CA ALA A 224 -7.52 -10.28 -11.00
C ALA A 224 -6.98 -8.88 -10.58
N TYR A 225 -5.69 -8.77 -10.24
CA TYR A 225 -5.08 -7.47 -9.96
C TYR A 225 -5.05 -6.56 -11.20
N MET A 226 -4.74 -7.12 -12.37
CA MET A 226 -4.78 -6.36 -13.63
C MET A 226 -6.17 -5.85 -13.94
N ALA A 227 -7.20 -6.69 -13.77
CA ALA A 227 -8.59 -6.27 -13.95
C ALA A 227 -9.01 -5.16 -12.95
N CYS A 228 -8.54 -5.26 -11.70
CA CYS A 228 -8.78 -4.23 -10.69
C CYS A 228 -8.20 -2.87 -11.11
N LEU A 229 -6.97 -2.87 -11.63
CA LEU A 229 -6.28 -1.64 -12.08
C LEU A 229 -6.95 -0.99 -13.29
N LEU A 230 -7.36 -1.79 -14.28
CA LEU A 230 -8.05 -1.26 -15.46
C LEU A 230 -9.37 -0.61 -15.09
N TYR A 231 -10.14 -1.24 -14.20
CA TYR A 231 -11.41 -0.71 -13.74
C TYR A 231 -11.28 0.62 -12.97
N THR A 232 -10.20 0.81 -12.21
CA THR A 232 -9.95 2.06 -11.47
C THR A 232 -9.40 3.16 -12.38
N SER A 233 -8.64 2.84 -13.44
CA SER A 233 -8.17 3.84 -14.42
C SER A 233 -9.32 4.37 -15.30
N ASP A 234 -10.22 3.51 -15.75
CA ASP A 234 -11.37 3.93 -16.56
C ASP A 234 -12.34 4.84 -15.75
N ALA A 235 -12.54 4.53 -14.47
CA ALA A 235 -13.35 5.38 -13.58
C ALA A 235 -12.70 6.75 -13.28
N ALA A 236 -11.38 6.87 -13.37
CA ALA A 236 -10.67 8.15 -13.21
C ALA A 236 -10.76 9.00 -14.48
N ASP A 237 -10.78 8.39 -15.66
CA ASP A 237 -10.91 9.10 -16.95
C ASP A 237 -12.35 9.63 -17.17
N ASP A 238 -13.36 8.95 -16.66
CA ASP A 238 -14.78 9.41 -16.69
C ASP A 238 -15.06 10.61 -15.77
N LEU A 239 -14.19 10.90 -14.80
CA LEU A 239 -14.31 12.07 -13.91
C LEU A 239 -13.69 13.35 -14.49
N TRP A 240 -13.07 13.30 -15.68
CA TRP A 240 -12.43 14.43 -16.36
C TRP A 240 -13.09 14.81 -17.71
N CYS A 241 -14.29 14.32 -17.97
CA CYS A 241 -15.13 14.75 -19.11
C CYS A 241 -16.20 15.75 -18.70
#